data_709000c9c910ae2f610301749b41d2cf
#
_entry.id   709000c9c910ae2f610301749b41d2cf
#
_cell.length_a   1.000
_cell.length_b   1.000
_cell.length_c   1.000
_cell.angle_alpha   90.00
_cell.angle_beta   90.00
_cell.angle_gamma   90.00
#
_symmetry.space_group_name_H-M   'P 1'
#
loop_
_entity.id
_entity.type
_entity.pdbx_description
1 polymer ?
#
loop_
_entity_poly.entity_id
_entity_poly.type
_entity_poly.pdbx_seq_one_letter_code
_entity_poly.pdbx_strand_id
1 'polypeptide(L)'
;MVIWISVIILIYLCIKINLLMNDMKELSIAKVNFPEITSAELVPGILDQCHIPFQEIACVNWKEYPYQPAVRFRAAHTGDAILLNYRITEKSVRAVASEDNGSVWEDACAEFFIQLPGDKKENYYNFECNCAGKLLIGYGKQGDRTHAGSEPLAGVKRWSSLGNQPFEERMGECSWELALVIPASSFFAHQLKDFNHMEATGNFYKCGDKLETPHFLSWAPIDLPAPCFHCPDFFGKLHFE
;
A
#
# COMPACT_ATOMS: atom_id res chain seq x y z
N MET A 1 -44.92 -16.89 13.89
CA MET A 1 -43.69 -17.59 13.44
C MET A 1 -42.85 -16.74 12.50
N VAL A 2 -43.41 -16.04 11.52
CA VAL A 2 -42.64 -15.19 10.55
C VAL A 2 -41.90 -14.01 11.22
N ILE A 3 -42.53 -13.34 12.18
CA ILE A 3 -41.93 -12.16 12.86
C ILE A 3 -40.68 -12.51 13.67
N TRP A 4 -40.62 -13.66 14.30
CA TRP A 4 -39.48 -14.12 15.10
C TRP A 4 -38.25 -14.47 14.21
N ILE A 5 -38.51 -15.01 13.03
CA ILE A 5 -37.42 -15.32 12.05
C ILE A 5 -36.79 -14.02 11.55
N SER A 6 -37.59 -12.99 11.25
CA SER A 6 -37.09 -11.69 10.80
C SER A 6 -36.24 -10.98 11.87
N VAL A 7 -36.63 -11.06 13.15
CA VAL A 7 -35.85 -10.47 14.26
C VAL A 7 -34.54 -11.20 14.48
N ILE A 8 -34.52 -12.53 14.39
CA ILE A 8 -33.28 -13.32 14.51
C ILE A 8 -32.31 -13.01 13.37
N ILE A 9 -32.78 -12.88 12.13
CA ILE A 9 -31.98 -12.50 10.96
C ILE A 9 -31.43 -11.08 11.15
N LEU A 10 -32.21 -10.14 11.63
CA LEU A 10 -31.77 -8.76 11.87
C LEU A 10 -30.71 -8.69 12.97
N ILE A 11 -30.87 -9.43 14.06
CA ILE A 11 -29.86 -9.53 15.13
C ILE A 11 -28.59 -10.18 14.62
N TYR A 12 -28.68 -11.25 13.84
CA TYR A 12 -27.52 -11.91 13.22
C TYR A 12 -26.78 -10.98 12.25
N LEU A 13 -27.51 -10.22 11.42
CA LEU A 13 -26.93 -9.19 10.56
C LEU A 13 -26.27 -8.06 11.36
N CYS A 14 -26.90 -7.56 12.40
CA CYS A 14 -26.32 -6.54 13.28
C CYS A 14 -25.07 -7.03 13.99
N ILE A 15 -25.06 -8.28 14.49
CA ILE A 15 -23.88 -8.89 15.12
C ILE A 15 -22.76 -9.07 14.09
N LYS A 16 -23.10 -9.54 12.88
CA LYS A 16 -22.12 -9.70 11.80
C LYS A 16 -21.55 -8.37 11.30
N ILE A 17 -22.38 -7.33 11.21
CA ILE A 17 -21.97 -5.97 10.88
C ILE A 17 -21.06 -5.40 12.00
N ASN A 18 -21.43 -5.57 13.27
CA ASN A 18 -20.61 -5.12 14.40
C ASN A 18 -19.28 -5.88 14.50
N LEU A 19 -19.25 -7.18 14.22
CA LEU A 19 -18.02 -7.95 14.15
C LEU A 19 -17.14 -7.49 12.96
N LEU A 20 -17.70 -7.23 11.79
CA LEU A 20 -16.98 -6.69 10.63
C LEU A 20 -16.49 -5.26 10.88
N MET A 21 -17.23 -4.44 11.62
CA MET A 21 -16.79 -3.08 11.99
C MET A 21 -15.73 -3.08 13.10
N ASN A 22 -15.69 -4.11 13.95
CA ASN A 22 -14.66 -4.23 15.01
C ASN A 22 -13.34 -4.80 14.52
N ASP A 23 -13.27 -5.35 13.31
CA ASP A 23 -12.05 -5.92 12.70
C ASP A 23 -11.42 -5.02 11.61
N MET A 24 -12.00 -3.84 11.36
CA MET A 24 -11.44 -2.92 10.37
C MET A 24 -10.11 -2.37 10.89
N LYS A 25 -9.03 -2.63 10.15
CA LYS A 25 -7.71 -2.07 10.46
C LYS A 25 -7.78 -0.54 10.43
N GLU A 26 -7.12 0.09 11.40
CA GLU A 26 -6.99 1.55 11.47
C GLU A 26 -5.52 1.92 11.68
N LEU A 27 -5.07 2.98 11.04
CA LEU A 27 -3.70 3.50 11.14
C LEU A 27 -3.72 5.01 11.29
N SER A 28 -3.16 5.51 12.38
CA SER A 28 -2.81 6.94 12.53
C SER A 28 -1.49 7.19 11.81
N ILE A 29 -1.50 8.15 10.89
CA ILE A 29 -0.33 8.59 10.13
C ILE A 29 0.10 9.93 10.72
N ALA A 30 1.12 9.87 11.57
CA ALA A 30 1.59 11.00 12.35
C ALA A 30 2.19 12.10 11.47
N LYS A 31 1.95 13.36 11.84
CA LYS A 31 2.62 14.50 11.22
C LYS A 31 4.04 14.67 11.80
N VAL A 32 5.03 14.72 10.92
CA VAL A 32 6.42 14.97 11.28
C VAL A 32 6.89 16.32 10.74
N ASN A 33 7.59 17.07 11.56
CA ASN A 33 8.13 18.37 11.19
C ASN A 33 9.59 18.22 10.77
N PHE A 34 9.79 18.09 9.47
CA PHE A 34 11.13 18.08 8.88
C PHE A 34 11.25 19.16 7.81
N PRO A 35 12.44 19.77 7.68
CA PRO A 35 12.74 20.62 6.53
C PRO A 35 12.62 19.78 5.25
N GLU A 36 12.74 20.40 4.10
CA GLU A 36 12.62 19.74 2.80
C GLU A 36 13.39 18.41 2.74
N ILE A 37 12.68 17.32 2.44
CA ILE A 37 13.29 15.99 2.27
C ILE A 37 13.83 15.88 0.86
N THR A 38 15.13 16.06 0.71
CA THR A 38 15.81 16.09 -0.58
C THR A 38 15.95 14.72 -1.23
N SER A 39 16.00 13.64 -0.43
CA SER A 39 16.13 12.26 -0.90
C SER A 39 15.27 11.30 -0.09
N ALA A 40 14.66 10.31 -0.75
CA ALA A 40 13.91 9.26 -0.06
C ALA A 40 14.81 8.35 0.80
N GLU A 41 16.12 8.30 0.55
CA GLU A 41 17.09 7.58 1.37
C GLU A 41 17.14 8.08 2.82
N LEU A 42 16.73 9.33 3.07
CA LEU A 42 16.67 9.92 4.41
C LEU A 42 15.45 9.46 5.21
N VAL A 43 14.40 8.97 4.54
CA VAL A 43 13.12 8.63 5.17
C VAL A 43 13.24 7.61 6.30
N PRO A 44 13.98 6.48 6.17
CA PRO A 44 14.13 5.55 7.28
C PRO A 44 14.69 6.21 8.55
N GLY A 45 15.74 7.01 8.41
CA GLY A 45 16.37 7.73 9.54
C GLY A 45 15.43 8.78 10.17
N ILE A 46 14.65 9.49 9.36
CA ILE A 46 13.65 10.45 9.83
C ILE A 46 12.58 9.73 10.66
N LEU A 47 12.04 8.64 10.16
CA LEU A 47 11.00 7.87 10.83
C LEU A 47 11.51 7.19 12.12
N ASP A 48 12.81 6.81 12.17
CA ASP A 48 13.46 6.32 13.39
C ASP A 48 13.56 7.43 14.45
N GLN A 49 14.00 8.63 14.07
CA GLN A 49 14.09 9.79 14.97
C GLN A 49 12.73 10.22 15.52
N CYS A 50 11.68 10.11 14.71
CA CYS A 50 10.31 10.43 15.11
C CYS A 50 9.60 9.27 15.81
N HIS A 51 10.28 8.15 16.07
CA HIS A 51 9.75 6.94 16.71
C HIS A 51 8.46 6.40 16.05
N ILE A 52 8.34 6.50 14.71
CA ILE A 52 7.20 5.98 13.97
C ILE A 52 7.24 4.46 13.98
N PRO A 53 6.20 3.80 14.56
CA PRO A 53 6.19 2.35 14.70
C PRO A 53 5.95 1.63 13.38
N PHE A 54 6.54 0.45 13.24
CA PHE A 54 6.25 -0.43 12.13
C PHE A 54 4.91 -1.14 12.30
N GLN A 55 4.19 -1.32 11.20
CA GLN A 55 3.04 -2.19 11.02
C GLN A 55 3.47 -3.39 10.20
N GLU A 56 2.78 -4.53 10.35
CA GLU A 56 3.07 -5.73 9.58
C GLU A 56 2.08 -5.93 8.42
N ILE A 57 2.59 -6.32 7.27
CA ILE A 57 1.81 -6.82 6.13
C ILE A 57 1.87 -8.35 6.22
N ALA A 58 0.90 -8.95 6.90
CA ALA A 58 0.96 -10.35 7.31
C ALA A 58 -0.32 -11.16 7.00
N CYS A 59 -1.34 -10.54 6.37
CA CYS A 59 -2.54 -11.26 5.99
C CYS A 59 -2.26 -12.11 4.74
N VAL A 60 -2.20 -13.44 4.91
CA VAL A 60 -2.19 -14.42 3.84
C VAL A 60 -3.64 -14.76 3.50
N ASN A 61 -4.22 -14.05 2.55
CA ASN A 61 -5.66 -14.13 2.26
C ASN A 61 -6.04 -15.37 1.45
N TRP A 62 -5.10 -15.94 0.68
CA TRP A 62 -5.37 -17.03 -0.27
C TRP A 62 -4.49 -18.24 0.03
N LYS A 63 -5.12 -19.36 0.34
CA LYS A 63 -4.46 -20.61 0.75
C LYS A 63 -3.58 -21.24 -0.33
N GLU A 64 -3.86 -20.91 -1.59
CA GLU A 64 -3.10 -21.35 -2.76
C GLU A 64 -1.72 -20.67 -2.83
N TYR A 65 -1.54 -19.57 -2.10
CA TYR A 65 -0.29 -18.80 -2.03
C TYR A 65 0.16 -18.65 -0.57
N PRO A 66 0.56 -19.76 0.08
CA PRO A 66 0.80 -19.79 1.52
C PRO A 66 2.14 -19.17 1.93
N TYR A 67 2.99 -18.80 0.98
CA TYR A 67 4.28 -18.20 1.31
C TYR A 67 4.09 -16.81 1.90
N GLN A 68 4.69 -16.61 3.06
CA GLN A 68 4.62 -15.39 3.83
C GLN A 68 6.04 -14.84 4.07
N PRO A 69 6.56 -13.93 3.24
CA PRO A 69 7.77 -13.16 3.57
C PRO A 69 7.55 -12.31 4.83
N ALA A 70 8.63 -11.97 5.51
CA ALA A 70 8.57 -11.00 6.60
C ALA A 70 8.49 -9.59 6.01
N VAL A 71 7.34 -8.92 6.16
CA VAL A 71 7.07 -7.61 5.57
C VAL A 71 6.52 -6.67 6.62
N ARG A 72 7.15 -5.52 6.77
CA ARG A 72 6.65 -4.45 7.63
C ARG A 72 6.82 -3.09 6.96
N PHE A 73 5.93 -2.19 7.30
CA PHE A 73 5.95 -0.82 6.79
C PHE A 73 5.68 0.17 7.92
N ARG A 74 5.99 1.42 7.66
CA ARG A 74 5.58 2.56 8.50
C ARG A 74 5.33 3.77 7.62
N ALA A 75 4.43 4.63 8.07
CA ALA A 75 4.02 5.83 7.36
C ALA A 75 3.96 7.03 8.30
N ALA A 76 4.31 8.20 7.76
CA ALA A 76 4.12 9.52 8.36
C ALA A 76 3.83 10.53 7.25
N HIS A 77 3.54 11.79 7.58
CA HIS A 77 3.44 12.85 6.59
C HIS A 77 4.06 14.16 7.08
N THR A 78 4.47 15.02 6.13
CA THR A 78 5.03 16.35 6.41
C THR A 78 3.98 17.48 6.30
N GLY A 79 2.74 17.12 6.04
CA GLY A 79 1.67 18.01 5.60
C GLY A 79 1.49 17.91 4.09
N ASP A 80 2.49 18.15 3.31
CA ASP A 80 2.46 18.18 1.84
C ASP A 80 2.95 16.88 1.16
N ALA A 81 3.53 15.95 1.90
CA ALA A 81 4.00 14.66 1.39
C ALA A 81 3.79 13.52 2.39
N ILE A 82 3.48 12.33 1.87
CA ILE A 82 3.48 11.07 2.63
C ILE A 82 4.88 10.47 2.56
N LEU A 83 5.38 10.01 3.72
CA LEU A 83 6.63 9.28 3.87
C LEU A 83 6.30 7.82 4.11
N LEU A 84 6.76 6.93 3.23
CA LEU A 84 6.61 5.49 3.38
C LEU A 84 7.97 4.82 3.48
N ASN A 85 8.06 3.82 4.36
CA ASN A 85 9.24 2.97 4.45
C ASN A 85 8.80 1.51 4.64
N TYR A 86 9.27 0.64 3.76
CA TYR A 86 9.06 -0.81 3.82
C TYR A 86 10.37 -1.51 4.14
N ARG A 87 10.31 -2.54 5.00
CA ARG A 87 11.40 -3.49 5.27
C ARG A 87 10.91 -4.89 5.00
N ILE A 88 11.58 -5.58 4.10
CA ILE A 88 11.15 -6.88 3.59
C ILE A 88 12.30 -7.88 3.69
N THR A 89 11.98 -9.13 4.10
CA THR A 89 12.88 -10.28 4.00
C THR A 89 12.14 -11.42 3.32
N GLU A 90 12.63 -11.84 2.17
CA GLU A 90 12.00 -12.84 1.32
C GLU A 90 13.00 -13.81 0.68
N LYS A 91 12.51 -14.92 0.10
CA LYS A 91 13.33 -16.03 -0.43
C LYS A 91 14.03 -15.70 -1.75
N SER A 92 13.49 -14.75 -2.49
CA SER A 92 14.05 -14.30 -3.76
C SER A 92 13.58 -12.89 -4.06
N VAL A 93 14.33 -12.16 -4.89
CA VAL A 93 14.00 -10.83 -5.37
C VAL A 93 14.18 -10.75 -6.87
N ARG A 94 13.26 -10.07 -7.55
CA ARG A 94 13.24 -9.85 -8.98
C ARG A 94 12.86 -8.39 -9.24
N ALA A 95 13.47 -7.76 -10.27
CA ALA A 95 13.15 -6.41 -10.73
C ALA A 95 13.41 -6.33 -12.24
N VAL A 96 12.53 -6.90 -13.05
CA VAL A 96 12.67 -6.92 -14.52
C VAL A 96 11.97 -5.73 -15.16
N ALA A 97 10.90 -5.20 -14.57
CA ALA A 97 10.26 -3.98 -15.04
C ALA A 97 11.28 -2.84 -15.09
N SER A 98 11.60 -2.35 -16.28
CA SER A 98 12.64 -1.36 -16.54
C SER A 98 12.13 0.08 -16.60
N GLU A 99 10.82 0.26 -16.72
CA GLU A 99 10.17 1.56 -16.90
C GLU A 99 9.09 1.81 -15.85
N ASP A 100 8.86 3.08 -15.54
CA ASP A 100 7.71 3.49 -14.74
C ASP A 100 6.40 3.20 -15.47
N ASN A 101 5.34 2.91 -14.72
CA ASN A 101 4.07 2.39 -15.22
C ASN A 101 4.19 1.05 -15.97
N GLY A 102 5.33 0.36 -15.88
CA GLY A 102 5.49 -1.03 -16.33
C GLY A 102 4.86 -2.03 -15.35
N SER A 103 5.00 -3.32 -15.63
CA SER A 103 4.41 -4.42 -14.84
C SER A 103 5.19 -4.66 -13.53
N VAL A 104 5.30 -3.65 -12.67
CA VAL A 104 6.09 -3.69 -11.43
C VAL A 104 5.57 -4.72 -10.42
N TRP A 105 4.27 -5.05 -10.45
CA TRP A 105 3.61 -6.06 -9.61
C TRP A 105 4.09 -7.49 -9.91
N GLU A 106 4.63 -7.73 -11.11
CA GLU A 106 5.23 -9.01 -11.48
C GLU A 106 6.57 -9.27 -10.79
N ASP A 107 7.20 -8.22 -10.28
CA ASP A 107 8.48 -8.23 -9.56
C ASP A 107 8.27 -8.34 -8.03
N ALA A 108 9.36 -8.34 -7.26
CA ALA A 108 9.28 -8.12 -5.81
C ALA A 108 8.77 -6.69 -5.57
N CYS A 109 7.49 -6.54 -5.27
CA CYS A 109 6.78 -5.27 -5.25
C CYS A 109 6.16 -4.97 -3.88
N ALA A 110 6.22 -3.72 -3.46
CA ALA A 110 5.51 -3.19 -2.30
C ALA A 110 4.56 -2.07 -2.76
N GLU A 111 3.33 -2.08 -2.22
CA GLU A 111 2.26 -1.25 -2.75
C GLU A 111 1.51 -0.50 -1.66
N PHE A 112 1.04 0.68 -2.01
CA PHE A 112 0.16 1.51 -1.20
C PHE A 112 -1.05 1.95 -2.03
N PHE A 113 -2.24 1.54 -1.61
CA PHE A 113 -3.49 1.97 -2.24
C PHE A 113 -4.24 2.89 -1.29
N ILE A 114 -4.78 3.98 -1.81
CA ILE A 114 -5.49 4.98 -1.01
C ILE A 114 -6.69 5.55 -1.76
N GLN A 115 -7.82 5.62 -1.09
CA GLN A 115 -9.03 6.31 -1.52
C GLN A 115 -9.14 7.61 -0.73
N LEU A 116 -9.22 8.73 -1.45
CA LEU A 116 -9.35 10.04 -0.84
C LEU A 116 -10.80 10.33 -0.41
N PRO A 117 -10.99 11.21 0.60
CA PRO A 117 -12.33 11.64 0.98
C PRO A 117 -13.04 12.33 -0.20
N GLY A 118 -14.30 11.95 -0.42
CA GLY A 118 -15.12 12.47 -1.54
C GLY A 118 -14.98 11.71 -2.85
N ASP A 119 -14.07 10.76 -2.96
CA ASP A 119 -13.99 9.85 -4.10
C ASP A 119 -15.27 9.01 -4.26
N LYS A 120 -15.57 8.63 -5.51
CA LYS A 120 -16.55 7.58 -5.75
C LYS A 120 -16.07 6.30 -5.08
N LYS A 121 -16.99 5.50 -4.54
CA LYS A 121 -16.69 4.30 -3.76
C LYS A 121 -15.67 3.35 -4.42
N GLU A 122 -15.67 3.27 -5.76
CA GLU A 122 -14.78 2.36 -6.47
C GLU A 122 -13.44 3.00 -6.89
N ASN A 123 -13.29 4.33 -6.79
CA ASN A 123 -12.09 5.04 -7.26
C ASN A 123 -11.05 5.16 -6.14
N TYR A 124 -9.81 4.92 -6.46
CA TYR A 124 -8.67 5.02 -5.53
C TYR A 124 -7.36 5.16 -6.32
N TYR A 125 -6.32 5.62 -5.64
CA TYR A 125 -4.95 5.59 -6.16
C TYR A 125 -4.27 4.28 -5.79
N ASN A 126 -3.38 3.79 -6.66
CA ASN A 126 -2.37 2.80 -6.36
C ASN A 126 -0.99 3.36 -6.65
N PHE A 127 -0.08 3.16 -5.71
CA PHE A 127 1.35 3.41 -5.82
C PHE A 127 2.03 2.05 -5.64
N GLU A 128 2.55 1.49 -6.72
CA GLU A 128 3.18 0.17 -6.74
C GLU A 128 4.65 0.35 -7.11
N CYS A 129 5.55 -0.11 -6.25
CA CYS A 129 6.98 0.10 -6.44
C CYS A 129 7.73 -1.21 -6.29
N ASN A 130 8.46 -1.61 -7.34
CA ASN A 130 9.30 -2.79 -7.25
C ASN A 130 10.59 -2.54 -6.45
N CYS A 131 11.30 -3.60 -6.12
CA CYS A 131 12.51 -3.55 -5.31
C CYS A 131 13.71 -2.84 -5.96
N ALA A 132 13.59 -2.39 -7.22
CA ALA A 132 14.55 -1.50 -7.89
C ALA A 132 14.01 -0.07 -8.07
N GLY A 133 12.89 0.28 -7.40
CA GLY A 133 12.37 1.64 -7.40
C GLY A 133 11.62 2.05 -8.67
N LYS A 134 11.23 1.11 -9.54
CA LYS A 134 10.29 1.41 -10.64
C LYS A 134 8.90 1.53 -10.08
N LEU A 135 8.18 2.57 -10.48
CA LEU A 135 6.92 2.98 -9.88
C LEU A 135 5.79 3.03 -10.90
N LEU A 136 4.66 2.44 -10.53
CA LEU A 136 3.39 2.66 -11.20
C LEU A 136 2.49 3.49 -10.29
N ILE A 137 1.87 4.52 -10.87
CA ILE A 137 0.80 5.29 -10.22
C ILE A 137 -0.43 5.24 -11.10
N GLY A 138 -1.53 4.74 -10.54
CA GLY A 138 -2.82 4.70 -11.22
C GLY A 138 -3.93 5.32 -10.38
N TYR A 139 -4.98 5.81 -11.05
CA TYR A 139 -6.22 6.29 -10.42
C TYR A 139 -7.44 5.80 -11.20
N GLY A 140 -8.50 5.49 -10.49
CA GLY A 140 -9.77 5.04 -11.03
C GLY A 140 -10.25 3.75 -10.36
N LYS A 141 -11.24 3.09 -10.96
CA LYS A 141 -11.77 1.79 -10.52
C LYS A 141 -11.06 0.62 -11.19
N GLN A 142 -11.20 -0.56 -10.64
CA GLN A 142 -10.69 -1.78 -11.27
C GLN A 142 -11.18 -1.90 -12.73
N GLY A 143 -10.27 -2.19 -13.67
CA GLY A 143 -10.57 -2.35 -15.10
C GLY A 143 -10.76 -1.04 -15.88
N ASP A 144 -10.75 0.13 -15.21
CA ASP A 144 -10.86 1.46 -15.83
C ASP A 144 -9.98 2.45 -15.07
N ARG A 145 -8.66 2.38 -15.33
CA ARG A 145 -7.66 3.15 -14.62
C ARG A 145 -6.86 4.04 -15.55
N THR A 146 -6.56 5.24 -15.09
CA THR A 146 -5.63 6.17 -15.74
C THR A 146 -4.29 6.12 -15.03
N HIS A 147 -3.20 5.93 -15.76
CA HIS A 147 -1.86 6.01 -15.22
C HIS A 147 -1.37 7.47 -15.17
N ALA A 148 -0.57 7.77 -14.17
CA ALA A 148 0.05 9.07 -14.02
C ALA A 148 0.98 9.39 -15.20
N GLY A 149 1.02 10.64 -15.61
CA GLY A 149 2.03 11.13 -16.55
C GLY A 149 3.41 11.27 -15.89
N SER A 150 4.37 11.74 -16.68
CA SER A 150 5.77 11.87 -16.25
C SER A 150 5.97 12.82 -15.06
N GLU A 151 5.19 13.90 -14.97
CA GLU A 151 5.33 14.89 -13.90
C GLU A 151 4.96 14.33 -12.50
N PRO A 152 3.77 13.73 -12.27
CA PRO A 152 3.47 13.08 -11.00
C PRO A 152 4.45 11.95 -10.64
N LEU A 153 4.89 11.15 -11.61
CA LEU A 153 5.88 10.09 -11.40
C LEU A 153 7.23 10.64 -10.94
N ALA A 154 7.72 11.69 -11.60
CA ALA A 154 8.98 12.36 -11.24
C ALA A 154 8.90 13.07 -9.88
N GLY A 155 7.71 13.49 -9.46
CA GLY A 155 7.46 14.09 -8.15
C GLY A 155 7.70 13.13 -6.98
N VAL A 156 7.47 11.82 -7.17
CA VAL A 156 7.70 10.82 -6.12
C VAL A 156 9.18 10.50 -6.02
N LYS A 157 9.81 10.87 -4.89
CA LYS A 157 11.19 10.47 -4.59
C LYS A 157 11.20 9.02 -4.12
N ARG A 158 12.14 8.23 -4.61
CA ARG A 158 12.25 6.79 -4.38
C ARG A 158 13.68 6.40 -4.03
N TRP A 159 13.82 5.49 -3.10
CA TRP A 159 15.09 4.86 -2.75
C TRP A 159 14.88 3.39 -2.43
N SER A 160 15.73 2.54 -2.96
CA SER A 160 15.80 1.13 -2.62
C SER A 160 17.23 0.74 -2.26
N SER A 161 17.35 -0.08 -1.22
CA SER A 161 18.65 -0.63 -0.79
C SER A 161 19.28 -1.58 -1.83
N LEU A 162 18.49 -2.07 -2.79
CA LEU A 162 18.96 -2.92 -3.89
C LEU A 162 19.42 -2.11 -5.13
N GLY A 163 19.34 -0.79 -5.04
CA GLY A 163 19.69 0.11 -6.15
C GLY A 163 18.50 0.34 -7.09
N ASN A 164 18.79 0.82 -8.31
CA ASN A 164 17.78 1.29 -9.26
C ASN A 164 17.89 0.66 -10.66
N GLN A 165 18.70 -0.40 -10.80
CA GLN A 165 18.87 -1.10 -12.05
C GLN A 165 18.02 -2.37 -12.08
N PRO A 166 17.40 -2.70 -13.23
CA PRO A 166 16.70 -3.97 -13.41
C PRO A 166 17.64 -5.17 -13.24
N PHE A 167 17.09 -6.27 -12.72
CA PHE A 167 17.82 -7.54 -12.59
C PHE A 167 16.86 -8.72 -12.64
N GLU A 168 17.37 -9.85 -13.16
CA GLU A 168 16.66 -11.14 -13.14
C GLU A 168 16.53 -11.67 -11.71
N GLU A 169 15.63 -12.63 -11.50
CA GLU A 169 15.39 -13.17 -10.18
C GLU A 169 16.67 -13.74 -9.55
N ARG A 170 16.94 -13.30 -8.33
CA ARG A 170 18.03 -13.77 -7.47
C ARG A 170 17.46 -14.62 -6.37
N MET A 171 17.79 -15.91 -6.40
CA MET A 171 17.37 -16.87 -5.39
C MET A 171 18.22 -16.75 -4.12
N GLY A 172 17.60 -17.03 -2.98
CA GLY A 172 18.21 -16.95 -1.66
C GLY A 172 17.58 -15.86 -0.81
N GLU A 173 17.65 -16.03 0.52
CA GLU A 173 17.11 -15.04 1.45
C GLU A 173 17.73 -13.66 1.21
N CYS A 174 16.87 -12.71 0.97
CA CYS A 174 17.24 -11.32 0.71
C CYS A 174 16.44 -10.39 1.61
N SER A 175 17.13 -9.52 2.33
CA SER A 175 16.52 -8.40 3.06
C SER A 175 16.75 -7.12 2.28
N TRP A 176 15.67 -6.36 2.08
CA TRP A 176 15.74 -5.08 1.37
C TRP A 176 14.81 -4.04 1.98
N GLU A 177 15.08 -2.80 1.66
CA GLU A 177 14.35 -1.65 2.16
C GLU A 177 13.96 -0.74 1.00
N LEU A 178 12.72 -0.25 1.04
CA LEU A 178 12.17 0.71 0.09
C LEU A 178 11.68 1.93 0.86
N ALA A 179 11.96 3.11 0.35
CA ALA A 179 11.44 4.35 0.88
C ALA A 179 10.88 5.25 -0.24
N LEU A 180 9.73 5.87 0.05
CA LEU A 180 9.03 6.77 -0.86
C LEU A 180 8.71 8.08 -0.15
N VAL A 181 8.83 9.19 -0.89
CA VAL A 181 8.25 10.49 -0.54
C VAL A 181 7.21 10.80 -1.61
N ILE A 182 5.93 10.74 -1.25
CA ILE A 182 4.81 10.92 -2.17
C ILE A 182 4.19 12.30 -1.93
N PRO A 183 4.49 13.33 -2.73
CA PRO A 183 3.91 14.65 -2.55
C PRO A 183 2.43 14.69 -2.96
N ALA A 184 1.69 15.61 -2.38
CA ALA A 184 0.28 15.84 -2.69
C ALA A 184 0.05 16.07 -4.19
N SER A 185 1.01 16.67 -4.89
CA SER A 185 0.98 16.87 -6.35
C SER A 185 0.99 15.59 -7.18
N SER A 186 1.42 14.45 -6.61
CA SER A 186 1.38 13.14 -7.30
C SER A 186 -0.03 12.56 -7.38
N PHE A 187 -1.00 13.13 -6.67
CA PHE A 187 -2.42 12.78 -6.75
C PHE A 187 -3.09 13.51 -7.92
N PHE A 188 -2.67 13.17 -9.13
CA PHE A 188 -2.87 13.89 -10.38
C PHE A 188 -4.33 14.09 -10.82
N ALA A 189 -5.27 13.31 -10.29
CA ALA A 189 -6.70 13.47 -10.56
C ALA A 189 -7.39 14.42 -9.56
N HIS A 190 -6.64 14.98 -8.59
CA HIS A 190 -7.13 15.87 -7.54
C HIS A 190 -6.25 17.10 -7.41
N GLN A 191 -6.82 18.16 -6.86
CA GLN A 191 -6.07 19.34 -6.44
C GLN A 191 -5.78 19.26 -4.94
N LEU A 192 -5.08 18.19 -4.53
CA LEU A 192 -4.73 17.97 -3.14
C LEU A 192 -3.61 18.95 -2.74
N LYS A 193 -3.83 19.70 -1.65
CA LYS A 193 -2.84 20.67 -1.15
C LYS A 193 -1.98 20.08 -0.05
N ASP A 194 -2.60 19.36 0.87
CA ASP A 194 -1.95 18.76 2.02
C ASP A 194 -2.79 17.56 2.54
N PHE A 195 -2.22 16.85 3.50
CA PHE A 195 -2.80 15.68 4.14
C PHE A 195 -3.29 15.96 5.57
N ASN A 196 -3.18 17.20 6.07
CA ASN A 196 -3.51 17.53 7.46
C ASN A 196 -4.97 17.17 7.77
N HIS A 197 -5.17 16.41 8.84
CA HIS A 197 -6.48 16.00 9.34
C HIS A 197 -7.35 15.27 8.32
N MET A 198 -6.71 14.65 7.32
CA MET A 198 -7.43 13.91 6.28
C MET A 198 -7.86 12.53 6.80
N GLU A 199 -9.12 12.21 6.61
CA GLU A 199 -9.69 10.88 6.82
C GLU A 199 -9.79 10.17 5.46
N ALA A 200 -9.00 9.14 5.28
CA ALA A 200 -8.96 8.36 4.05
C ALA A 200 -9.15 6.87 4.35
N THR A 201 -9.27 6.05 3.32
CA THR A 201 -9.17 4.60 3.45
C THR A 201 -8.05 4.09 2.54
N GLY A 202 -7.42 2.98 2.92
CA GLY A 202 -6.32 2.44 2.14
C GLY A 202 -5.85 1.07 2.61
N ASN A 203 -4.92 0.50 1.88
CA ASN A 203 -4.28 -0.74 2.26
C ASN A 203 -2.82 -0.75 1.79
N PHE A 204 -2.03 -1.62 2.39
CA PHE A 204 -0.63 -1.80 2.07
C PHE A 204 -0.40 -3.26 1.70
N TYR A 205 0.39 -3.49 0.64
CA TYR A 205 0.52 -4.81 0.07
C TYR A 205 1.96 -5.19 -0.21
N LYS A 206 2.18 -6.48 -0.32
CA LYS A 206 3.39 -7.08 -0.85
C LYS A 206 2.99 -8.16 -1.84
N CYS A 207 3.52 -8.08 -3.04
CA CYS A 207 3.33 -9.12 -4.04
C CYS A 207 4.64 -9.50 -4.75
N GLY A 208 4.52 -10.50 -5.58
CA GLY A 208 5.57 -11.01 -6.44
C GLY A 208 4.98 -12.03 -7.38
N ASP A 209 4.17 -11.56 -8.35
CA ASP A 209 3.33 -12.42 -9.19
C ASP A 209 4.14 -13.42 -10.02
N LYS A 210 5.33 -13.01 -10.49
CA LYS A 210 6.21 -13.83 -11.33
C LYS A 210 7.52 -14.24 -10.67
N LEU A 211 7.59 -14.17 -9.33
CA LEU A 211 8.69 -14.78 -8.60
C LEU A 211 8.53 -16.30 -8.60
N GLU A 212 9.63 -17.03 -8.41
CA GLU A 212 9.65 -18.51 -8.26
C GLU A 212 8.61 -18.98 -7.21
N THR A 213 8.39 -18.19 -6.16
CA THR A 213 7.36 -18.41 -5.16
C THR A 213 6.39 -17.24 -5.15
N PRO A 214 5.32 -17.26 -5.99
CA PRO A 214 4.33 -16.19 -6.01
C PRO A 214 3.66 -16.00 -4.65
N HIS A 215 3.40 -14.74 -4.28
CA HIS A 215 2.78 -14.42 -2.99
C HIS A 215 2.03 -13.11 -3.03
N PHE A 216 1.00 -13.01 -2.18
CA PHE A 216 0.08 -11.88 -2.10
C PHE A 216 -0.29 -11.64 -0.65
N LEU A 217 0.27 -10.59 -0.03
CA LEU A 217 -0.02 -10.23 1.35
C LEU A 217 -0.64 -8.84 1.43
N SER A 218 -1.50 -8.64 2.43
CA SER A 218 -2.07 -7.35 2.74
C SER A 218 -1.91 -6.98 4.22
N TRP A 219 -2.01 -5.69 4.51
CA TRP A 219 -2.10 -5.19 5.88
C TRP A 219 -3.52 -5.37 6.44
N ALA A 220 -4.55 -4.90 5.76
CA ALA A 220 -5.94 -5.19 6.08
C ALA A 220 -6.39 -6.46 5.32
N PRO A 221 -7.13 -7.38 5.98
CA PRO A 221 -7.51 -8.65 5.37
C PRO A 221 -8.47 -8.49 4.19
N ILE A 222 -8.39 -9.42 3.23
CA ILE A 222 -9.24 -9.47 2.05
C ILE A 222 -9.98 -10.81 2.03
N ASP A 223 -11.30 -10.78 1.92
CA ASP A 223 -12.15 -11.97 1.80
C ASP A 223 -12.71 -12.09 0.38
N LEU A 224 -11.84 -12.50 -0.53
CA LEU A 224 -12.17 -12.76 -1.94
C LEU A 224 -11.68 -14.15 -2.36
N PRO A 225 -12.33 -14.81 -3.32
CA PRO A 225 -11.99 -16.18 -3.71
C PRO A 225 -10.67 -16.31 -4.49
N ALA A 226 -10.12 -15.23 -5.03
CA ALA A 226 -8.88 -15.21 -5.81
C ALA A 226 -8.10 -13.92 -5.51
N PRO A 227 -6.75 -13.92 -5.70
CA PRO A 227 -5.91 -12.75 -5.46
C PRO A 227 -6.41 -11.52 -6.21
N CYS A 228 -6.73 -10.48 -5.45
CA CYS A 228 -7.12 -9.18 -5.96
C CYS A 228 -6.88 -8.11 -4.90
N PHE A 229 -5.99 -7.16 -5.18
CA PHE A 229 -5.75 -5.99 -4.33
C PHE A 229 -6.65 -4.80 -4.69
N HIS A 230 -7.18 -4.80 -5.92
CA HIS A 230 -8.05 -3.75 -6.44
C HIS A 230 -9.49 -3.85 -5.88
N CYS A 231 -9.62 -3.82 -4.56
CA CYS A 231 -10.87 -4.05 -3.83
C CYS A 231 -11.02 -3.06 -2.66
N PRO A 232 -11.43 -1.80 -2.91
CA PRO A 232 -11.51 -0.76 -1.89
C PRO A 232 -12.50 -1.08 -0.74
N ASP A 233 -13.41 -2.03 -0.91
CA ASP A 233 -14.30 -2.51 0.16
C ASP A 233 -13.54 -3.16 1.34
N PHE A 234 -12.27 -3.54 1.13
CA PHE A 234 -11.39 -4.14 2.14
C PHE A 234 -10.27 -3.19 2.59
N PHE A 235 -10.38 -1.90 2.31
CA PHE A 235 -9.44 -0.92 2.82
C PHE A 235 -9.66 -0.67 4.31
N GLY A 236 -8.56 -0.46 5.05
CA GLY A 236 -8.59 0.04 6.41
C GLY A 236 -8.72 1.56 6.44
N LYS A 237 -8.95 2.12 7.62
CA LYS A 237 -8.99 3.57 7.83
C LYS A 237 -7.59 4.14 8.01
N LEU A 238 -7.35 5.30 7.43
CA LEU A 238 -6.12 6.06 7.53
C LEU A 238 -6.44 7.45 8.08
N HIS A 239 -5.92 7.75 9.26
CA HIS A 239 -6.12 9.02 9.98
C HIS A 239 -4.84 9.83 9.90
N PHE A 240 -4.81 10.88 9.09
CA PHE A 240 -3.68 11.80 9.01
C PHE A 240 -3.81 12.87 10.10
N GLU A 241 -2.78 13.05 10.93
CA GLU A 241 -2.76 14.01 12.06
C GLU A 241 -2.59 15.47 11.62
#